data_6fb35373c44876ed1669721c6acc56af
#
_entry.id   6fb35373c44876ed1669721c6acc56af
#
_cell.length_a   1.000
_cell.length_b   1.000
_cell.length_c   1.000
_cell.angle_alpha   90.00
_cell.angle_beta   90.00
_cell.angle_gamma   90.00
#
_symmetry.space_group_name_H-M   'P 1'
#
loop_
_entity.id
_entity.type
_entity.pdbx_description
1 polymer ?
#
loop_
_entity_poly.entity_id
_entity_poly.type
_entity_poly.pdbx_seq_one_letter_code
_entity_poly.pdbx_strand_id
1 'polypeptide(L)'
;MFKKKVKVEGQAEEGKKKSKKKLIIFILVPVLLLAVGGYLMFGKSGSAAAKPVLVPGVILKLEPLYLNLSDGHYLNLGMALQESTLAAADVDGSKALDAAISLFSQVSMAQLSTADGRDTVKKQLIKKVQDVYPDEVITIYYTEFVMQ
;
A
#
# COMPACT_ATOMS: atom_id res chain seq x y z
N MET A 1 39.93 91.77 -0.97
CA MET A 1 38.50 92.11 -0.90
C MET A 1 37.68 90.86 -0.88
N PHE A 2 36.90 90.68 0.15
CA PHE A 2 35.88 89.71 0.49
C PHE A 2 36.26 88.23 0.53
N LYS A 3 36.42 87.71 1.75
CA LYS A 3 36.34 86.36 2.25
C LYS A 3 34.89 85.87 2.13
N LYS A 4 34.66 84.62 1.69
CA LYS A 4 33.47 83.85 2.04
C LYS A 4 33.83 82.50 2.55
N LYS A 5 33.60 82.28 3.84
CA LYS A 5 33.62 81.01 4.54
C LYS A 5 32.57 80.14 3.98
N VAL A 6 32.87 78.86 3.68
CA VAL A 6 31.90 77.80 3.50
C VAL A 6 32.09 76.86 4.67
N LYS A 7 31.03 76.71 5.40
CA LYS A 7 30.88 75.85 6.60
C LYS A 7 30.58 74.44 6.10
N VAL A 8 31.42 73.49 6.46
CA VAL A 8 31.17 72.05 6.25
C VAL A 8 30.37 71.54 7.42
N GLU A 9 29.12 71.25 7.21
CA GLU A 9 28.30 70.48 8.16
C GLU A 9 28.53 68.99 7.94
N GLY A 10 28.96 68.30 9.00
CA GLY A 10 29.12 66.90 9.04
C GLY A 10 27.76 66.19 9.05
N GLN A 11 27.55 65.29 8.14
CA GLN A 11 26.45 64.33 8.23
C GLN A 11 26.88 63.15 9.04
N ALA A 12 26.22 62.98 10.19
CA ALA A 12 26.32 61.82 11.05
C ALA A 12 25.71 60.62 10.31
N GLU A 13 26.50 59.56 10.15
CA GLU A 13 25.98 58.26 9.74
C GLU A 13 25.12 57.66 10.87
N GLU A 14 23.80 57.64 10.67
CA GLU A 14 22.89 56.85 11.47
C GLU A 14 23.08 55.35 11.15
N GLY A 15 23.91 54.71 11.93
CA GLY A 15 24.00 53.27 11.97
C GLY A 15 22.65 52.66 12.35
N LYS A 16 21.89 52.13 11.37
CA LYS A 16 20.71 51.34 11.57
C LYS A 16 21.09 50.06 12.36
N LYS A 17 20.88 50.09 13.67
CA LYS A 17 20.85 48.88 14.50
C LYS A 17 19.75 47.96 14.02
N LYS A 18 20.01 47.07 13.07
CA LYS A 18 19.12 45.99 12.69
C LYS A 18 18.83 45.16 13.94
N SER A 19 17.58 45.25 14.40
CA SER A 19 17.10 44.60 15.61
C SER A 19 17.48 43.10 15.57
N LYS A 20 18.33 42.67 16.50
CA LYS A 20 18.74 41.25 16.65
C LYS A 20 17.54 40.31 16.76
N LYS A 21 16.38 40.84 17.20
CA LYS A 21 15.10 40.12 17.24
C LYS A 21 14.59 39.70 15.85
N LYS A 22 14.73 40.55 14.81
CA LYS A 22 14.33 40.19 13.42
C LYS A 22 15.26 39.15 12.81
N LEU A 23 16.55 39.19 13.14
CA LEU A 23 17.51 38.18 12.66
C LEU A 23 17.24 36.82 13.28
N ILE A 24 16.90 36.77 14.57
CA ILE A 24 16.54 35.53 15.30
C ILE A 24 15.28 34.91 14.72
N ILE A 25 14.25 35.71 14.39
CA ILE A 25 13.01 35.24 13.78
C ILE A 25 13.30 34.67 12.38
N PHE A 26 14.16 35.29 11.60
CA PHE A 26 14.49 34.87 10.23
C PHE A 26 15.29 33.55 10.19
N ILE A 27 15.96 33.18 11.26
CA ILE A 27 16.68 31.90 11.41
C ILE A 27 15.77 30.84 12.06
N LEU A 28 14.97 31.21 13.06
CA LEU A 28 14.12 30.25 13.79
C LEU A 28 12.96 29.70 12.92
N VAL A 29 12.35 30.54 12.06
CA VAL A 29 11.23 30.11 11.22
C VAL A 29 11.61 29.00 10.22
N PRO A 30 12.70 29.10 9.42
CA PRO A 30 13.08 28.00 8.52
C PRO A 30 13.55 26.74 9.27
N VAL A 31 14.19 26.87 10.44
CA VAL A 31 14.57 25.72 11.26
C VAL A 31 13.33 25.01 11.80
N LEU A 32 12.32 25.75 12.23
CA LEU A 32 11.04 25.16 12.68
C LEU A 32 10.30 24.47 11.52
N LEU A 33 10.28 25.09 10.32
CA LEU A 33 9.68 24.50 9.13
C LEU A 33 10.40 23.21 8.68
N LEU A 34 11.74 23.17 8.77
CA LEU A 34 12.52 21.97 8.49
C LEU A 34 12.27 20.87 9.54
N ALA A 35 12.14 21.25 10.82
CA ALA A 35 11.82 20.30 11.89
C ALA A 35 10.42 19.72 11.74
N VAL A 36 9.41 20.55 11.43
CA VAL A 36 8.04 20.11 11.20
C VAL A 36 7.92 19.32 9.89
N GLY A 37 8.56 19.77 8.81
CA GLY A 37 8.61 19.04 7.53
C GLY A 37 9.33 17.69 7.66
N GLY A 38 10.43 17.64 8.37
CA GLY A 38 11.15 16.41 8.72
C GLY A 38 10.30 15.46 9.57
N TYR A 39 9.61 15.98 10.59
CA TYR A 39 8.71 15.19 11.42
C TYR A 39 7.52 14.62 10.65
N LEU A 40 6.93 15.37 9.71
CA LEU A 40 5.84 14.89 8.86
C LEU A 40 6.30 13.89 7.78
N MET A 41 7.53 14.01 7.28
CA MET A 41 8.08 13.06 6.31
C MET A 41 8.67 11.80 6.95
N PHE A 42 9.37 11.92 8.09
CA PHE A 42 10.02 10.80 8.77
C PHE A 42 9.24 10.27 9.97
N GLY A 43 8.30 11.05 10.53
CA GLY A 43 7.46 10.63 11.66
C GLY A 43 6.39 9.59 11.31
N LYS A 44 6.18 9.28 10.04
CA LYS A 44 5.38 8.15 9.56
C LYS A 44 6.22 6.91 9.24
N SER A 45 7.32 6.69 9.94
CA SER A 45 7.81 5.33 10.15
C SER A 45 6.81 4.63 11.07
N GLY A 46 5.63 4.32 10.50
CA GLY A 46 4.76 3.34 11.09
C GLY A 46 5.63 2.10 11.27
N SER A 47 5.86 1.71 12.51
CA SER A 47 6.29 0.37 12.85
C SER A 47 5.40 -0.55 12.03
N ALA A 48 5.91 -1.10 10.94
CA ALA A 48 5.27 -2.22 10.28
C ALA A 48 5.24 -3.29 11.36
N ALA A 49 4.09 -3.41 12.03
CA ALA A 49 3.85 -4.52 12.92
C ALA A 49 4.20 -5.75 12.10
N ALA A 50 5.20 -6.50 12.52
CA ALA A 50 5.62 -7.71 11.84
C ALA A 50 4.33 -8.53 11.66
N LYS A 51 3.97 -8.82 10.39
CA LYS A 51 2.79 -9.66 10.14
C LYS A 51 2.95 -10.92 10.95
N PRO A 52 1.93 -11.36 11.68
CA PRO A 52 2.00 -12.58 12.48
C PRO A 52 2.43 -13.71 11.57
N VAL A 53 3.33 -14.56 12.05
CA VAL A 53 3.68 -15.79 11.35
C VAL A 53 2.47 -16.71 11.46
N LEU A 54 1.73 -16.86 10.37
CA LEU A 54 0.53 -17.68 10.34
C LEU A 54 0.94 -19.16 10.37
N VAL A 55 0.40 -19.88 11.34
CA VAL A 55 0.59 -21.33 11.49
C VAL A 55 -0.54 -22.03 10.72
N PRO A 56 -0.24 -23.02 9.84
CA PRO A 56 -1.27 -23.79 9.14
C PRO A 56 -2.22 -24.51 10.10
N GLY A 57 -3.51 -24.32 9.91
CA GLY A 57 -4.61 -24.97 10.60
C GLY A 57 -5.30 -26.01 9.71
N VAL A 58 -6.63 -25.98 9.68
CA VAL A 58 -7.47 -26.91 8.92
C VAL A 58 -7.46 -26.56 7.42
N ILE A 59 -7.76 -27.52 6.57
CA ILE A 59 -8.01 -27.32 5.14
C ILE A 59 -9.53 -27.40 4.91
N LEU A 60 -10.11 -26.25 4.53
CA LEU A 60 -11.51 -26.17 4.13
C LEU A 60 -11.63 -26.45 2.63
N LYS A 61 -12.24 -27.58 2.27
CA LYS A 61 -12.52 -27.92 0.88
C LYS A 61 -13.83 -27.29 0.44
N LEU A 62 -13.78 -26.55 -0.69
CA LEU A 62 -14.97 -25.92 -1.29
C LEU A 62 -15.55 -26.79 -2.39
N GLU A 63 -16.86 -26.66 -2.61
CA GLU A 63 -17.51 -27.29 -3.75
C GLU A 63 -16.97 -26.71 -5.06
N PRO A 64 -16.71 -27.54 -6.09
CA PRO A 64 -16.30 -27.07 -7.41
C PRO A 64 -17.33 -26.15 -8.04
N LEU A 65 -16.85 -25.14 -8.78
CA LEU A 65 -17.72 -24.21 -9.49
C LEU A 65 -17.36 -24.13 -10.97
N TYR A 66 -18.37 -23.90 -11.80
CA TYR A 66 -18.20 -23.66 -13.23
C TYR A 66 -18.14 -22.17 -13.50
N LEU A 67 -17.08 -21.72 -14.16
CA LEU A 67 -16.78 -20.34 -14.43
C LEU A 67 -16.78 -20.08 -15.94
N ASN A 68 -17.36 -18.95 -16.36
CA ASN A 68 -17.18 -18.45 -17.70
C ASN A 68 -15.86 -17.66 -17.79
N LEU A 69 -15.04 -17.99 -18.78
CA LEU A 69 -13.83 -17.23 -19.10
C LEU A 69 -14.15 -16.07 -20.05
N SER A 70 -13.24 -15.10 -20.17
CA SER A 70 -13.45 -13.88 -20.95
C SER A 70 -13.64 -14.12 -22.46
N ASP A 71 -13.16 -15.26 -22.97
CA ASP A 71 -13.19 -15.67 -24.38
C ASP A 71 -14.30 -16.67 -24.70
N GLY A 72 -15.29 -16.85 -23.82
CA GLY A 72 -16.43 -17.71 -23.99
C GLY A 72 -16.18 -19.20 -23.70
N HIS A 73 -15.01 -19.54 -23.19
CA HIS A 73 -14.69 -20.86 -22.68
C HIS A 73 -15.16 -21.05 -21.23
N TYR A 74 -15.11 -22.28 -20.76
CA TYR A 74 -15.53 -22.65 -19.40
C TYR A 74 -14.35 -23.22 -18.62
N LEU A 75 -14.34 -22.95 -17.32
CA LEU A 75 -13.42 -23.53 -16.36
C LEU A 75 -14.24 -24.22 -15.24
N ASN A 76 -14.01 -25.49 -15.03
CA ASN A 76 -14.43 -26.17 -13.79
C ASN A 76 -13.28 -26.06 -12.79
N LEU A 77 -13.52 -25.34 -11.69
CA LEU A 77 -12.54 -25.03 -10.67
C LEU A 77 -12.95 -25.58 -9.32
N GLY A 78 -12.19 -26.56 -8.81
CA GLY A 78 -12.25 -26.97 -7.42
C GLY A 78 -11.14 -26.28 -6.62
N MET A 79 -11.46 -25.84 -5.42
CA MET A 79 -10.52 -25.17 -4.52
C MET A 79 -10.59 -25.70 -3.10
N ALA A 80 -9.47 -25.57 -2.37
CA ALA A 80 -9.42 -25.73 -0.92
C ALA A 80 -8.64 -24.57 -0.31
N LEU A 81 -9.11 -24.05 0.82
CA LEU A 81 -8.45 -22.98 1.57
C LEU A 81 -7.59 -23.58 2.66
N GLN A 82 -6.33 -23.18 2.77
CA GLN A 82 -5.50 -23.47 3.94
C GLN A 82 -5.79 -22.40 4.97
N GLU A 83 -6.54 -22.73 5.98
CA GLU A 83 -6.79 -21.85 7.10
C GLU A 83 -5.55 -21.72 7.98
N SER A 84 -5.47 -20.62 8.72
CA SER A 84 -4.52 -20.47 9.82
C SER A 84 -5.14 -20.96 11.13
N THR A 85 -4.30 -21.18 12.14
CA THR A 85 -4.78 -21.47 13.50
C THR A 85 -5.47 -20.26 14.17
N LEU A 86 -5.43 -19.10 13.53
CA LEU A 86 -6.13 -17.88 13.97
C LEU A 86 -7.52 -17.75 13.35
N ALA A 87 -7.86 -18.62 12.38
CA ALA A 87 -9.16 -18.60 11.74
C ALA A 87 -10.28 -18.79 12.76
N ALA A 88 -11.39 -18.09 12.56
CA ALA A 88 -12.60 -18.34 13.32
C ALA A 88 -13.10 -19.79 13.06
N ALA A 89 -13.86 -20.37 14.01
CA ALA A 89 -14.28 -21.77 13.94
C ALA A 89 -15.10 -22.12 12.69
N ASP A 90 -15.67 -21.14 12.01
CA ASP A 90 -16.56 -21.30 10.85
C ASP A 90 -16.17 -20.33 9.73
N VAL A 91 -15.02 -20.56 9.08
CA VAL A 91 -14.67 -19.80 7.86
C VAL A 91 -15.66 -20.17 6.76
N ASP A 92 -16.49 -19.20 6.36
CA ASP A 92 -17.38 -19.34 5.22
C ASP A 92 -16.59 -19.14 3.91
N GLY A 93 -16.52 -20.15 3.06
CA GLY A 93 -15.83 -20.12 1.79
C GLY A 93 -16.46 -19.22 0.72
N SER A 94 -17.65 -18.65 0.93
CA SER A 94 -18.41 -17.91 -0.08
C SER A 94 -17.66 -16.69 -0.64
N LYS A 95 -16.91 -15.94 0.19
CA LYS A 95 -16.08 -14.82 -0.26
C LYS A 95 -14.93 -15.27 -1.16
N ALA A 96 -14.37 -16.47 -0.93
CA ALA A 96 -13.33 -17.02 -1.80
C ALA A 96 -13.89 -17.44 -3.15
N LEU A 97 -15.10 -18.01 -3.17
CA LEU A 97 -15.81 -18.32 -4.40
C LEU A 97 -16.16 -17.05 -5.21
N ASP A 98 -16.65 -16.00 -4.57
CA ASP A 98 -16.89 -14.70 -5.20
C ASP A 98 -15.63 -14.09 -5.80
N ALA A 99 -14.52 -14.12 -5.06
CA ALA A 99 -13.22 -13.67 -5.54
C ALA A 99 -12.73 -14.46 -6.77
N ALA A 100 -12.97 -15.77 -6.79
CA ALA A 100 -12.66 -16.63 -7.93
C ALA A 100 -13.53 -16.29 -9.15
N ILE A 101 -14.85 -16.16 -9.00
CA ILE A 101 -15.75 -15.76 -10.07
C ILE A 101 -15.30 -14.44 -10.69
N SER A 102 -15.09 -13.41 -9.86
CA SER A 102 -14.68 -12.08 -10.30
C SER A 102 -13.34 -12.08 -11.04
N LEU A 103 -12.38 -12.91 -10.62
CA LEU A 103 -11.06 -12.98 -11.24
C LEU A 103 -11.10 -13.75 -12.56
N PHE A 104 -11.64 -14.97 -12.55
CA PHE A 104 -11.58 -15.85 -13.73
C PHE A 104 -12.47 -15.39 -14.88
N SER A 105 -13.55 -14.65 -14.61
CA SER A 105 -14.39 -14.03 -15.65
C SER A 105 -13.62 -13.01 -16.52
N GLN A 106 -12.45 -12.57 -16.11
CA GLN A 106 -11.59 -11.61 -16.83
C GLN A 106 -10.41 -12.29 -17.52
N VAL A 107 -10.24 -13.61 -17.36
CA VAL A 107 -9.07 -14.37 -17.83
C VAL A 107 -9.45 -15.21 -19.03
N SER A 108 -8.59 -15.30 -20.04
CA SER A 108 -8.80 -16.15 -21.21
C SER A 108 -8.24 -17.57 -21.01
N MET A 109 -8.80 -18.53 -21.73
CA MET A 109 -8.29 -19.90 -21.79
C MET A 109 -6.81 -19.93 -22.24
N ALA A 110 -6.43 -19.08 -23.21
CA ALA A 110 -5.08 -19.00 -23.71
C ALA A 110 -4.08 -18.64 -22.60
N GLN A 111 -4.43 -17.70 -21.71
CA GLN A 111 -3.61 -17.35 -20.55
C GLN A 111 -3.51 -18.52 -19.57
N LEU A 112 -4.59 -19.22 -19.29
CA LEU A 112 -4.62 -20.35 -18.35
C LEU A 112 -3.95 -21.62 -18.88
N SER A 113 -3.76 -21.73 -20.20
CA SER A 113 -3.08 -22.87 -20.84
C SER A 113 -1.59 -22.93 -20.54
N THR A 114 -0.98 -21.79 -20.17
CA THR A 114 0.44 -21.73 -19.79
C THR A 114 0.64 -21.93 -18.29
N ALA A 115 1.77 -22.52 -17.87
CA ALA A 115 2.12 -22.67 -16.47
C ALA A 115 2.24 -21.31 -15.78
N ASP A 116 2.97 -20.37 -16.39
CA ASP A 116 3.19 -19.02 -15.85
C ASP A 116 1.87 -18.23 -15.71
N GLY A 117 0.96 -18.39 -16.67
CA GLY A 117 -0.37 -17.78 -16.63
C GLY A 117 -1.19 -18.30 -15.45
N ARG A 118 -1.24 -19.62 -15.26
CA ARG A 118 -1.93 -20.23 -14.10
C ARG A 118 -1.33 -19.79 -12.79
N ASP A 119 0.01 -19.75 -12.68
CA ASP A 119 0.69 -19.30 -11.46
C ASP A 119 0.41 -17.84 -11.15
N THR A 120 0.39 -16.99 -12.18
CA THR A 120 0.05 -15.58 -12.05
C THR A 120 -1.37 -15.38 -11.53
N VAL A 121 -2.35 -16.05 -12.15
CA VAL A 121 -3.76 -15.97 -11.73
C VAL A 121 -3.95 -16.56 -10.34
N LYS A 122 -3.25 -17.67 -10.01
CA LYS A 122 -3.28 -18.25 -8.67
C LYS A 122 -2.78 -17.29 -7.60
N LYS A 123 -1.66 -16.60 -7.85
CA LYS A 123 -1.12 -15.58 -6.93
C LYS A 123 -2.10 -14.41 -6.72
N GLN A 124 -2.76 -13.97 -7.80
CA GLN A 124 -3.77 -12.94 -7.72
C GLN A 124 -4.98 -13.39 -6.89
N LEU A 125 -5.43 -14.64 -7.08
CA LEU A 125 -6.54 -15.19 -6.31
C LEU A 125 -6.17 -15.31 -4.82
N ILE A 126 -4.99 -15.84 -4.51
CA ILE A 126 -4.50 -15.95 -3.12
C ILE A 126 -4.54 -14.56 -2.46
N LYS A 127 -4.02 -13.53 -3.15
CA LYS A 127 -4.03 -12.17 -2.61
C LYS A 127 -5.45 -11.66 -2.36
N LYS A 128 -6.38 -11.81 -3.32
CA LYS A 128 -7.78 -11.40 -3.15
C LYS A 128 -8.46 -12.12 -1.97
N VAL A 129 -8.19 -13.41 -1.79
CA VAL A 129 -8.74 -14.19 -0.68
C VAL A 129 -8.13 -13.75 0.65
N GLN A 130 -6.83 -13.52 0.72
CA GLN A 130 -6.18 -12.97 1.91
C GLN A 130 -6.68 -11.57 2.29
N ASP A 131 -7.05 -10.74 1.30
CA ASP A 131 -7.63 -9.42 1.55
C ASP A 131 -9.04 -9.50 2.20
N VAL A 132 -9.81 -10.54 1.91
CA VAL A 132 -11.17 -10.73 2.45
C VAL A 132 -11.22 -11.65 3.70
N TYR A 133 -10.15 -12.40 3.96
CA TYR A 133 -9.94 -13.25 5.15
C TYR A 133 -8.57 -12.92 5.77
N PRO A 134 -8.37 -11.71 6.31
CA PRO A 134 -7.10 -11.29 6.87
C PRO A 134 -6.71 -12.19 8.05
N ASP A 135 -5.48 -12.75 7.98
CA ASP A 135 -4.90 -13.66 8.97
C ASP A 135 -5.63 -14.99 9.17
N GLU A 136 -6.75 -15.22 8.49
CA GLU A 136 -7.52 -16.47 8.57
C GLU A 136 -7.15 -17.48 7.48
N VAL A 137 -6.81 -17.03 6.26
CA VAL A 137 -6.44 -17.89 5.14
C VAL A 137 -4.99 -17.64 4.71
N ILE A 138 -4.20 -18.72 4.69
CA ILE A 138 -2.77 -18.66 4.32
C ILE A 138 -2.59 -18.78 2.81
N THR A 139 -3.24 -19.76 2.19
CA THR A 139 -3.10 -20.04 0.76
C THR A 139 -4.29 -20.84 0.22
N ILE A 140 -4.28 -21.08 -1.10
CA ILE A 140 -5.30 -21.83 -1.80
C ILE A 140 -4.65 -22.99 -2.57
N TYR A 141 -5.31 -24.13 -2.55
CA TYR A 141 -4.98 -25.26 -3.40
C TYR A 141 -6.07 -25.43 -4.46
N TYR A 142 -5.68 -25.65 -5.72
CA TYR A 142 -6.62 -26.13 -6.73
C TYR A 142 -6.77 -27.63 -6.58
N THR A 143 -7.98 -28.10 -6.41
CA THR A 143 -8.33 -29.53 -6.31
C THR A 143 -8.86 -30.09 -7.60
N GLU A 144 -9.41 -29.22 -8.46
CA GLU A 144 -9.86 -29.52 -9.80
C GLU A 144 -9.59 -28.31 -10.72
N PHE A 145 -9.17 -28.56 -11.97
CA PHE A 145 -8.89 -27.52 -12.94
C PHE A 145 -9.07 -28.05 -14.36
N VAL A 146 -10.28 -27.95 -14.89
CA VAL A 146 -10.64 -28.47 -16.22
C VAL A 146 -11.20 -27.35 -17.07
N MET A 147 -10.57 -27.12 -18.24
CA MET A 147 -11.01 -26.09 -19.20
C MET A 147 -11.66 -26.74 -20.41
N GLN A 148 -12.69 -26.12 -20.93
CA GLN A 148 -13.44 -26.53 -22.13
C GLN A 148 -13.72 -25.34 -23.02
#